data_60c73390c375c5e45e28d7c139f2ac58
#
_entry.id   60c73390c375c5e45e28d7c139f2ac58
#
_cell.length_a   1.000
_cell.length_b   1.000
_cell.length_c   1.000
_cell.angle_alpha   90.00
_cell.angle_beta   90.00
_cell.angle_gamma   90.00
#
_symmetry.space_group_name_H-M   'P 1'
#
loop_
_entity.id
_entity.type
_entity.pdbx_description
1 polymer ?
#
loop_
_entity_poly.entity_id
_entity_poly.type
_entity_poly.pdbx_seq_one_letter_code
_entity_poly.pdbx_strand_id
1 'polypeptide(L)'
;METYDIAIIGTGSGNSILDERYASKRAAICEQGTFGGTCLNVGCIPTKMFVYAAEVANTVRGAARYGVDAHIDRVRWDDIVSRVFGRIDPIAISGEDHRRAAPNIDVYRQHTRFGPVQPDGRYLVRTDAGEEFTADQVVIAAGSRAMIPPAILASDVEYHTSDTVMRIAELPEHIAIIGSGFVAAEFAHIFSALGVRVTLVIRGGCMLRHCDDTICERFTRIASAKWELRTHRNVTHATDRGPGVALELDDGSTVNADLLLVAIGRLSNADLLDAEQAGIDVEDGRVVVDEYQRTSARGVFALGDV
;
A
#
# COMPACT_ATOMS: atom_id res chain seq x y z
N MET A 1 34.80 1.76 3.71
CA MET A 1 33.38 1.74 4.09
C MET A 1 32.94 3.19 4.29
N GLU A 2 31.88 3.61 3.60
CA GLU A 2 31.35 4.97 3.70
C GLU A 2 30.70 5.19 5.08
N THR A 3 30.69 6.46 5.51
CA THR A 3 30.13 6.85 6.81
C THR A 3 29.22 8.06 6.64
N TYR A 4 28.04 7.99 7.26
CA TYR A 4 27.02 9.03 7.21
C TYR A 4 26.64 9.54 8.60
N ASP A 5 26.25 10.80 8.69
CA ASP A 5 25.64 11.35 9.91
C ASP A 5 24.24 10.75 10.12
N ILE A 6 23.52 10.49 9.02
CA ILE A 6 22.17 9.94 9.06
C ILE A 6 21.91 8.99 7.87
N ALA A 7 21.25 7.87 8.13
CA ALA A 7 20.69 7.00 7.09
C ALA A 7 19.15 6.99 7.18
N ILE A 8 18.48 7.01 6.05
CA ILE A 8 17.02 6.91 5.95
C ILE A 8 16.67 5.67 5.16
N ILE A 9 15.91 4.75 5.75
CA ILE A 9 15.44 3.52 5.11
C ILE A 9 13.99 3.72 4.69
N GLY A 10 13.77 3.92 3.40
CA GLY A 10 12.46 4.18 2.79
C GLY A 10 12.22 5.66 2.48
N THR A 11 11.58 5.92 1.34
CA THR A 11 11.35 7.27 0.80
C THR A 11 9.89 7.73 0.88
N GLY A 12 9.07 7.08 1.67
CA GLY A 12 7.73 7.56 2.02
C GLY A 12 7.82 8.73 2.99
N SER A 13 7.37 8.53 4.22
CA SER A 13 7.42 9.53 5.30
C SER A 13 8.86 9.99 5.60
N GLY A 14 9.84 9.07 5.47
CA GLY A 14 11.26 9.36 5.73
C GLY A 14 11.86 10.41 4.82
N ASN A 15 11.39 10.53 3.58
CA ASN A 15 11.94 11.47 2.61
C ASN A 15 11.73 12.96 3.01
N SER A 16 10.76 13.26 3.87
CA SER A 16 10.46 14.63 4.33
C SER A 16 11.38 15.12 5.45
N ILE A 17 12.26 14.28 6.01
CA ILE A 17 13.09 14.61 7.16
C ILE A 17 14.27 15.50 6.78
N LEU A 18 14.89 15.25 5.62
CA LEU A 18 16.07 15.99 5.17
C LEU A 18 15.68 17.37 4.63
N ASP A 19 15.75 18.36 5.50
CA ASP A 19 15.58 19.78 5.19
C ASP A 19 16.91 20.57 5.35
N GLU A 20 16.83 21.90 5.35
CA GLU A 20 18.00 22.78 5.45
C GLU A 20 18.88 22.53 6.70
N ARG A 21 18.32 21.98 7.79
CA ARG A 21 19.08 21.63 9.00
C ARG A 21 20.12 20.54 8.75
N TYR A 22 19.92 19.76 7.69
CA TYR A 22 20.81 18.67 7.30
C TYR A 22 21.77 19.03 6.15
N ALA A 23 21.78 20.30 5.69
CA ALA A 23 22.61 20.73 4.56
C ALA A 23 24.13 20.49 4.77
N SER A 24 24.60 20.52 6.02
CA SER A 24 25.99 20.24 6.38
C SER A 24 26.25 18.77 6.77
N LYS A 25 25.24 17.90 6.70
CA LYS A 25 25.31 16.51 7.12
C LYS A 25 25.38 15.59 5.91
N ARG A 26 26.20 14.55 6.00
CA ARG A 26 26.17 13.48 5.01
C ARG A 26 25.00 12.52 5.30
N ALA A 27 24.19 12.28 4.29
CA ALA A 27 23.02 11.42 4.42
C ALA A 27 23.04 10.28 3.41
N ALA A 28 22.62 9.08 3.83
CA ALA A 28 22.27 7.96 2.96
C ALA A 28 20.75 7.83 2.87
N ILE A 29 20.20 7.64 1.67
CA ILE A 29 18.81 7.29 1.46
C ILE A 29 18.76 5.92 0.79
N CYS A 30 18.03 4.98 1.41
CA CYS A 30 17.83 3.63 0.90
C CYS A 30 16.39 3.45 0.43
N GLU A 31 16.19 3.04 -0.83
CA GLU A 31 14.88 2.77 -1.39
C GLU A 31 14.95 1.61 -2.38
N GLN A 32 14.23 0.53 -2.13
CA GLN A 32 14.18 -0.61 -3.05
C GLN A 32 13.18 -0.43 -4.19
N GLY A 33 12.13 0.33 -3.94
CA GLY A 33 11.01 0.55 -4.86
C GLY A 33 11.01 1.93 -5.50
N THR A 34 9.84 2.44 -5.84
CA THR A 34 9.65 3.76 -6.42
C THR A 34 9.70 4.84 -5.34
N PHE A 35 10.47 5.89 -5.58
CA PHE A 35 10.58 7.04 -4.68
C PHE A 35 9.21 7.66 -4.35
N GLY A 36 9.02 8.11 -3.09
CA GLY A 36 7.79 8.74 -2.63
C GLY A 36 6.88 7.82 -1.80
N GLY A 37 7.22 6.52 -1.71
CA GLY A 37 6.51 5.53 -0.89
C GLY A 37 5.08 5.23 -1.32
N THR A 38 4.38 4.45 -0.51
CA THR A 38 3.03 3.93 -0.79
C THR A 38 2.03 5.04 -1.08
N CYS A 39 1.98 6.08 -0.24
CA CYS A 39 0.96 7.13 -0.35
C CYS A 39 0.98 7.86 -1.70
N LEU A 40 2.17 8.20 -2.21
CA LEU A 40 2.33 8.86 -3.50
C LEU A 40 2.03 7.91 -4.66
N ASN A 41 2.62 6.70 -4.63
CA ASN A 41 2.69 5.86 -5.84
C ASN A 41 1.52 4.90 -6.00
N VAL A 42 1.05 4.29 -4.91
CA VAL A 42 0.09 3.17 -4.93
C VAL A 42 -0.95 3.23 -3.80
N GLY A 43 -1.06 4.36 -3.10
CA GLY A 43 -1.95 4.52 -1.95
C GLY A 43 -2.84 5.75 -2.05
N CYS A 44 -2.71 6.66 -1.09
CA CYS A 44 -3.63 7.77 -0.85
C CYS A 44 -3.89 8.64 -2.08
N ILE A 45 -2.83 9.08 -2.74
CA ILE A 45 -2.95 10.07 -3.82
C ILE A 45 -3.63 9.46 -5.06
N PRO A 46 -3.13 8.36 -5.66
CA PRO A 46 -3.79 7.78 -6.82
C PRO A 46 -5.20 7.29 -6.48
N THR A 47 -5.42 6.64 -5.33
CA THR A 47 -6.76 6.17 -4.96
C THR A 47 -7.77 7.31 -4.92
N LYS A 48 -7.44 8.47 -4.34
CA LYS A 48 -8.35 9.62 -4.33
C LYS A 48 -8.60 10.20 -5.72
N MET A 49 -7.63 10.13 -6.63
CA MET A 49 -7.84 10.55 -8.02
C MET A 49 -8.78 9.58 -8.78
N PHE A 50 -8.73 8.28 -8.48
CA PHE A 50 -9.68 7.28 -8.99
C PHE A 50 -11.06 7.44 -8.36
N VAL A 51 -11.15 7.68 -7.04
CA VAL A 51 -12.41 7.99 -6.35
C VAL A 51 -13.09 9.21 -6.99
N TYR A 52 -12.33 10.25 -7.33
CA TYR A 52 -12.91 11.42 -8.00
C TYR A 52 -13.50 11.07 -9.38
N ALA A 53 -12.86 10.21 -10.17
CA ALA A 53 -13.42 9.73 -11.43
C ALA A 53 -14.71 8.92 -11.20
N ALA A 54 -14.74 8.09 -10.15
CA ALA A 54 -15.91 7.34 -9.71
C ALA A 54 -17.07 8.27 -9.29
N GLU A 55 -16.79 9.36 -8.57
CA GLU A 55 -17.79 10.37 -8.18
C GLU A 55 -18.39 11.09 -9.39
N VAL A 56 -17.57 11.41 -10.42
CA VAL A 56 -18.08 11.96 -11.68
C VAL A 56 -19.08 11.00 -12.32
N ALA A 57 -18.75 9.71 -12.41
CA ALA A 57 -19.65 8.71 -12.97
C ALA A 57 -20.95 8.57 -12.13
N ASN A 58 -20.85 8.57 -10.81
CA ASN A 58 -22.03 8.54 -9.93
C ASN A 58 -22.89 9.79 -10.06
N THR A 59 -22.28 10.96 -10.22
CA THR A 59 -23.00 12.21 -10.44
C THR A 59 -23.85 12.15 -11.71
N VAL A 60 -23.28 11.65 -12.81
CA VAL A 60 -24.02 11.46 -14.07
C VAL A 60 -25.19 10.50 -13.88
N ARG A 61 -24.98 9.32 -13.23
CA ARG A 61 -26.06 8.35 -12.99
C ARG A 61 -27.15 8.89 -12.07
N GLY A 62 -26.79 9.75 -11.14
CA GLY A 62 -27.72 10.35 -10.18
C GLY A 62 -28.40 11.64 -10.65
N ALA A 63 -28.08 12.15 -11.83
CA ALA A 63 -28.47 13.49 -12.28
C ALA A 63 -29.98 13.64 -12.48
N ALA A 64 -30.68 12.57 -12.91
CA ALA A 64 -32.13 12.60 -13.15
C ALA A 64 -32.95 13.00 -11.92
N ARG A 65 -32.49 12.68 -10.70
CA ARG A 65 -33.16 13.10 -9.45
C ARG A 65 -33.18 14.63 -9.23
N TYR A 66 -32.32 15.34 -9.97
CA TYR A 66 -32.26 16.80 -9.99
C TYR A 66 -32.84 17.43 -11.26
N GLY A 67 -33.54 16.62 -12.10
CA GLY A 67 -34.14 17.10 -13.34
C GLY A 67 -33.14 17.24 -14.50
N VAL A 68 -31.98 16.64 -14.39
CA VAL A 68 -30.95 16.62 -15.46
C VAL A 68 -30.85 15.21 -16.04
N ASP A 69 -31.27 15.05 -17.29
CA ASP A 69 -31.10 13.80 -18.00
C ASP A 69 -29.67 13.70 -18.53
N ALA A 70 -28.94 12.69 -18.07
CA ALA A 70 -27.56 12.43 -18.43
C ALA A 70 -27.30 10.93 -18.51
N HIS A 71 -26.36 10.51 -19.34
CA HIS A 71 -25.96 9.12 -19.48
C HIS A 71 -24.45 9.02 -19.70
N ILE A 72 -23.91 7.81 -19.42
CA ILE A 72 -22.51 7.47 -19.65
C ILE A 72 -22.47 6.55 -20.88
N ASP A 73 -21.90 7.00 -21.99
CA ASP A 73 -21.71 6.18 -23.17
C ASP A 73 -20.68 5.08 -22.96
N ARG A 74 -19.55 5.46 -22.35
CA ARG A 74 -18.47 4.53 -21.98
C ARG A 74 -17.57 5.11 -20.90
N VAL A 75 -16.90 4.22 -20.16
CA VAL A 75 -15.79 4.58 -19.27
C VAL A 75 -14.48 4.33 -20.03
N ARG A 76 -13.65 5.34 -20.15
CA ARG A 76 -12.32 5.26 -20.79
C ARG A 76 -11.28 5.05 -19.69
N TRP A 77 -11.07 3.78 -19.33
CA TRP A 77 -10.18 3.40 -18.23
C TRP A 77 -8.74 3.83 -18.46
N ASP A 78 -8.23 3.61 -19.66
CA ASP A 78 -6.90 4.01 -20.11
C ASP A 78 -6.64 5.52 -19.94
N ASP A 79 -7.63 6.36 -20.24
CA ASP A 79 -7.54 7.83 -20.03
C ASP A 79 -7.49 8.15 -18.52
N ILE A 80 -8.26 7.44 -17.69
CA ILE A 80 -8.24 7.64 -16.24
C ILE A 80 -6.87 7.27 -15.68
N VAL A 81 -6.35 6.08 -16.02
CA VAL A 81 -5.02 5.60 -15.62
C VAL A 81 -3.93 6.56 -16.07
N SER A 82 -3.94 6.94 -17.34
CA SER A 82 -2.96 7.87 -17.91
C SER A 82 -2.98 9.24 -17.23
N ARG A 83 -4.17 9.78 -16.93
CA ARG A 83 -4.32 11.04 -16.20
C ARG A 83 -3.78 10.96 -14.78
N VAL A 84 -3.97 9.85 -14.09
CA VAL A 84 -3.50 9.66 -12.72
C VAL A 84 -1.98 9.50 -12.70
N PHE A 85 -1.46 8.51 -13.41
CA PHE A 85 -0.05 8.16 -13.34
C PHE A 85 0.85 9.06 -14.19
N GLY A 86 0.33 9.67 -15.25
CA GLY A 86 1.03 10.75 -15.94
C GLY A 86 1.32 11.99 -15.08
N ARG A 87 0.62 12.09 -13.92
CA ARG A 87 0.88 13.13 -12.92
C ARG A 87 1.78 12.62 -11.78
N ILE A 88 1.62 11.38 -11.36
CA ILE A 88 2.32 10.81 -10.19
C ILE A 88 3.74 10.38 -10.54
N ASP A 89 3.93 9.65 -11.64
CA ASP A 89 5.23 9.09 -12.01
C ASP A 89 6.32 10.17 -12.17
N PRO A 90 6.05 11.33 -12.82
CA PRO A 90 7.02 12.42 -12.87
C PRO A 90 7.40 12.99 -11.49
N ILE A 91 6.48 13.01 -10.52
CA ILE A 91 6.77 13.48 -9.15
C ILE A 91 7.75 12.54 -8.46
N ALA A 92 7.53 11.23 -8.59
CA ALA A 92 8.41 10.21 -8.01
C ALA A 92 9.83 10.29 -8.61
N ILE A 93 9.92 10.38 -9.94
CA ILE A 93 11.19 10.53 -10.68
C ILE A 93 11.91 11.82 -10.25
N SER A 94 11.21 12.95 -10.27
CA SER A 94 11.81 14.25 -9.88
C SER A 94 12.25 14.25 -8.42
N GLY A 95 11.53 13.54 -7.54
CA GLY A 95 11.91 13.37 -6.13
C GLY A 95 13.25 12.62 -5.98
N GLU A 96 13.45 11.55 -6.73
CA GLU A 96 14.72 10.83 -6.76
C GLU A 96 15.85 11.68 -7.34
N ASP A 97 15.63 12.32 -8.51
CA ASP A 97 16.61 13.15 -9.18
C ASP A 97 17.07 14.31 -8.27
N HIS A 98 16.14 14.93 -7.54
CA HIS A 98 16.45 15.97 -6.58
C HIS A 98 17.40 15.48 -5.46
N ARG A 99 17.15 14.29 -4.91
CA ARG A 99 18.02 13.69 -3.88
C ARG A 99 19.38 13.30 -4.42
N ARG A 100 19.44 12.74 -5.63
CA ARG A 100 20.70 12.38 -6.29
C ARG A 100 21.54 13.59 -6.68
N ALA A 101 20.92 14.72 -6.98
CA ALA A 101 21.62 15.96 -7.31
C ALA A 101 22.19 16.68 -6.07
N ALA A 102 21.76 16.34 -4.86
CA ALA A 102 22.26 16.94 -3.63
C ALA A 102 23.67 16.42 -3.29
N PRO A 103 24.68 17.28 -3.12
CA PRO A 103 26.08 16.84 -3.00
C PRO A 103 26.40 16.12 -1.68
N ASN A 104 25.51 16.19 -0.71
CA ASN A 104 25.63 15.57 0.60
C ASN A 104 24.73 14.34 0.79
N ILE A 105 24.04 13.86 -0.26
CA ILE A 105 23.13 12.74 -0.20
C ILE A 105 23.58 11.66 -1.18
N ASP A 106 23.78 10.45 -0.67
CA ASP A 106 23.98 9.25 -1.47
C ASP A 106 22.70 8.41 -1.48
N VAL A 107 22.27 7.95 -2.66
CA VAL A 107 21.02 7.18 -2.85
C VAL A 107 21.33 5.74 -3.22
N TYR A 108 20.93 4.82 -2.37
CA TYR A 108 21.03 3.36 -2.55
C TYR A 108 19.69 2.81 -3.03
N ARG A 109 19.62 2.40 -4.30
CA ARG A 109 18.40 1.83 -4.92
C ARG A 109 18.28 0.34 -4.65
N GLN A 110 18.21 -0.03 -3.37
CA GLN A 110 18.26 -1.42 -2.94
C GLN A 110 17.52 -1.61 -1.61
N HIS A 111 17.09 -2.85 -1.38
CA HIS A 111 16.71 -3.26 -0.04
C HIS A 111 17.92 -3.20 0.88
N THR A 112 17.69 -2.74 2.10
CA THR A 112 18.72 -2.62 3.12
C THR A 112 18.26 -3.22 4.44
N ARG A 113 19.23 -3.73 5.19
CA ARG A 113 19.03 -4.30 6.51
C ARG A 113 20.15 -3.91 7.45
N PHE A 114 19.89 -4.01 8.72
CA PHE A 114 20.91 -3.75 9.74
C PHE A 114 21.95 -4.88 9.79
N GLY A 115 23.18 -4.51 10.09
CA GLY A 115 24.20 -5.42 10.60
C GLY A 115 24.50 -5.14 12.07
N PRO A 116 25.48 -5.84 12.67
CA PRO A 116 25.88 -5.62 14.06
C PRO A 116 26.31 -4.17 14.31
N VAL A 117 25.94 -3.62 15.47
CA VAL A 117 26.41 -2.31 15.92
C VAL A 117 27.93 -2.32 15.98
N GLN A 118 28.56 -1.28 15.45
CA GLN A 118 30.01 -1.18 15.39
C GLN A 118 30.61 -0.80 16.75
N PRO A 119 31.91 -1.08 17.00
CA PRO A 119 32.56 -0.76 18.26
C PRO A 119 32.56 0.73 18.63
N ASP A 120 32.45 1.61 17.65
CA ASP A 120 32.34 3.06 17.82
C ASP A 120 30.88 3.53 18.06
N GLY A 121 29.92 2.59 18.11
CA GLY A 121 28.51 2.87 18.37
C GLY A 121 27.69 3.18 17.12
N ARG A 122 28.27 3.16 15.92
CA ARG A 122 27.57 3.38 14.66
C ARG A 122 26.77 2.16 14.22
N TYR A 123 25.71 2.41 13.48
CA TYR A 123 24.87 1.37 12.89
C TYR A 123 25.40 0.96 11.53
N LEU A 124 25.70 -0.33 11.39
CA LEU A 124 26.03 -0.92 10.10
C LEU A 124 24.75 -1.15 9.31
N VAL A 125 24.73 -0.69 8.07
CA VAL A 125 23.64 -0.93 7.10
C VAL A 125 24.22 -1.68 5.91
N ARG A 126 23.53 -2.72 5.47
CA ARG A 126 23.90 -3.60 4.36
C ARG A 126 22.85 -3.56 3.28
N THR A 127 23.29 -3.49 2.03
CA THR A 127 22.41 -3.60 0.87
C THR A 127 22.39 -5.01 0.33
N ASP A 128 21.35 -5.38 -0.42
CA ASP A 128 21.29 -6.70 -1.09
C ASP A 128 22.37 -6.89 -2.17
N ALA A 129 22.98 -5.79 -2.69
CA ALA A 129 24.14 -5.87 -3.59
C ALA A 129 25.46 -6.11 -2.86
N GLY A 130 25.45 -6.19 -1.54
CA GLY A 130 26.64 -6.41 -0.73
C GLY A 130 27.44 -5.14 -0.42
N GLU A 131 26.88 -3.94 -0.67
CA GLU A 131 27.46 -2.71 -0.21
C GLU A 131 27.20 -2.54 1.29
N GLU A 132 28.18 -1.99 2.01
CA GLU A 132 28.10 -1.73 3.44
C GLU A 132 28.50 -0.29 3.73
N PHE A 133 27.77 0.35 4.63
CA PHE A 133 28.10 1.66 5.17
C PHE A 133 27.68 1.78 6.65
N THR A 134 28.16 2.81 7.33
CA THR A 134 27.78 3.09 8.71
C THR A 134 27.10 4.44 8.84
N ALA A 135 26.22 4.56 9.84
CA ALA A 135 25.53 5.81 10.15
C ALA A 135 25.50 6.07 11.67
N ASP A 136 25.63 7.36 12.06
CA ASP A 136 25.49 7.77 13.45
C ASP A 136 24.02 7.70 13.91
N GLN A 137 23.10 8.05 13.01
CA GLN A 137 21.65 8.00 13.23
C GLN A 137 20.97 7.25 12.10
N VAL A 138 19.86 6.56 12.41
CA VAL A 138 19.06 5.89 11.40
C VAL A 138 17.58 6.23 11.59
N VAL A 139 16.89 6.51 10.47
CA VAL A 139 15.45 6.66 10.43
C VAL A 139 14.85 5.50 9.63
N ILE A 140 14.08 4.69 10.31
CA ILE A 140 13.37 3.57 9.71
C ILE A 140 12.01 4.09 9.22
N ALA A 141 11.83 4.14 7.91
CA ALA A 141 10.59 4.50 7.24
C ALA A 141 10.26 3.48 6.14
N ALA A 142 10.56 2.19 6.43
CA ALA A 142 10.47 1.08 5.50
C ALA A 142 9.02 0.71 5.10
N GLY A 143 8.03 1.26 5.80
CA GLY A 143 6.62 1.10 5.49
C GLY A 143 6.11 -0.32 5.69
N SER A 144 5.12 -0.68 4.87
CA SER A 144 4.40 -1.95 4.96
C SER A 144 4.11 -2.52 3.57
N ARG A 145 3.76 -3.80 3.51
CA ARG A 145 3.33 -4.52 2.32
C ARG A 145 1.94 -5.13 2.48
N ALA A 146 1.24 -5.43 1.40
CA ALA A 146 -0.07 -6.07 1.45
C ALA A 146 0.03 -7.48 2.08
N MET A 147 -0.93 -7.80 2.96
CA MET A 147 -1.10 -9.14 3.51
C MET A 147 -1.89 -9.99 2.52
N ILE A 148 -1.41 -11.20 2.25
CA ILE A 148 -2.07 -12.14 1.34
C ILE A 148 -2.52 -13.38 2.12
N PRO A 149 -3.77 -13.87 1.94
CA PRO A 149 -4.24 -15.07 2.61
C PRO A 149 -3.42 -16.30 2.19
N PRO A 150 -3.15 -17.25 3.11
CA PRO A 150 -2.43 -18.47 2.78
C PRO A 150 -3.05 -19.27 1.61
N ALA A 151 -4.38 -19.30 1.51
CA ALA A 151 -5.09 -19.98 0.43
C ALA A 151 -4.79 -19.37 -0.95
N ILE A 152 -4.51 -18.07 -1.03
CA ILE A 152 -4.11 -17.40 -2.28
C ILE A 152 -2.62 -17.62 -2.54
N LEU A 153 -1.76 -17.52 -1.52
CA LEU A 153 -0.32 -17.78 -1.66
C LEU A 153 -0.02 -19.22 -2.08
N ALA A 154 -0.86 -20.18 -1.69
CA ALA A 154 -0.75 -21.60 -2.03
C ALA A 154 -1.35 -21.95 -3.40
N SER A 155 -1.92 -20.98 -4.12
CA SER A 155 -2.54 -21.15 -5.43
C SER A 155 -1.67 -20.48 -6.51
N ASP A 156 -1.87 -20.87 -7.77
CA ASP A 156 -1.21 -20.26 -8.93
C ASP A 156 -2.07 -19.14 -9.56
N VAL A 157 -3.08 -18.64 -8.84
CA VAL A 157 -3.99 -17.62 -9.37
C VAL A 157 -3.30 -16.25 -9.42
N GLU A 158 -3.58 -15.49 -10.48
CA GLU A 158 -3.22 -14.10 -10.55
C GLU A 158 -4.10 -13.29 -9.60
N TYR A 159 -3.49 -12.44 -8.80
CA TYR A 159 -4.19 -11.53 -7.91
C TYR A 159 -3.56 -10.15 -7.90
N HIS A 160 -4.37 -9.17 -7.59
CA HIS A 160 -3.93 -7.79 -7.37
C HIS A 160 -4.03 -7.41 -5.90
N THR A 161 -3.25 -6.41 -5.53
CA THR A 161 -3.35 -5.69 -4.27
C THR A 161 -3.62 -4.22 -4.55
N SER A 162 -3.76 -3.39 -3.51
CA SER A 162 -3.81 -1.93 -3.69
C SER A 162 -2.64 -1.39 -4.51
N ASP A 163 -1.50 -2.08 -4.46
CA ASP A 163 -0.27 -1.62 -5.09
C ASP A 163 -0.26 -1.83 -6.61
N THR A 164 -1.10 -2.74 -7.14
CA THR A 164 -1.11 -3.13 -8.55
C THR A 164 -2.43 -2.85 -9.28
N VAL A 165 -3.57 -2.92 -8.56
CA VAL A 165 -4.91 -2.89 -9.18
C VAL A 165 -5.23 -1.60 -9.94
N MET A 166 -4.60 -0.50 -9.59
CA MET A 166 -4.82 0.79 -10.25
C MET A 166 -4.14 0.91 -11.63
N ARG A 167 -3.28 -0.06 -11.98
CA ARG A 167 -2.54 -0.10 -13.25
C ARG A 167 -2.94 -1.27 -14.16
N ILE A 168 -4.09 -1.90 -13.92
CA ILE A 168 -4.62 -2.94 -14.82
C ILE A 168 -4.90 -2.33 -16.20
N ALA A 169 -4.76 -3.15 -17.24
CA ALA A 169 -4.88 -2.68 -18.62
C ALA A 169 -6.31 -2.29 -18.98
N GLU A 170 -7.30 -3.00 -18.45
CA GLU A 170 -8.71 -2.80 -18.75
C GLU A 170 -9.60 -3.07 -17.53
N LEU A 171 -10.80 -2.50 -17.50
CA LEU A 171 -11.77 -2.81 -16.45
C LEU A 171 -12.32 -4.22 -16.64
N PRO A 172 -12.32 -5.05 -15.58
CA PRO A 172 -12.99 -6.35 -15.62
C PRO A 172 -14.52 -6.16 -15.66
N GLU A 173 -15.26 -7.17 -16.10
CA GLU A 173 -16.72 -7.17 -15.93
C GLU A 173 -17.11 -7.45 -14.47
N HIS A 174 -16.31 -8.28 -13.77
CA HIS A 174 -16.53 -8.66 -12.39
C HIS A 174 -15.22 -8.71 -11.62
N ILE A 175 -15.18 -8.04 -10.45
CA ILE A 175 -14.09 -8.11 -9.50
C ILE A 175 -14.54 -8.80 -8.21
N ALA A 176 -13.74 -9.75 -7.73
CA ALA A 176 -13.83 -10.28 -6.38
C ALA A 176 -12.83 -9.56 -5.47
N ILE A 177 -13.29 -9.06 -4.34
CA ILE A 177 -12.44 -8.37 -3.35
C ILE A 177 -12.45 -9.17 -2.05
N ILE A 178 -11.29 -9.63 -1.59
CA ILE A 178 -11.15 -10.24 -0.27
C ILE A 178 -10.78 -9.14 0.72
N GLY A 179 -11.66 -8.84 1.67
CA GLY A 179 -11.43 -7.83 2.69
C GLY A 179 -12.66 -7.01 3.03
N SER A 180 -12.62 -6.35 4.20
CA SER A 180 -13.72 -5.53 4.71
C SER A 180 -13.27 -4.15 5.24
N GLY A 181 -11.99 -3.83 5.10
CA GLY A 181 -11.42 -2.55 5.54
C GLY A 181 -11.67 -1.40 4.56
N PHE A 182 -11.10 -0.24 4.87
CA PHE A 182 -11.26 0.97 4.06
C PHE A 182 -10.71 0.81 2.63
N VAL A 183 -9.61 0.08 2.43
CA VAL A 183 -9.06 -0.21 1.09
C VAL A 183 -10.07 -0.99 0.25
N ALA A 184 -10.65 -2.06 0.82
CA ALA A 184 -11.68 -2.84 0.13
C ALA A 184 -12.92 -1.99 -0.21
N ALA A 185 -13.35 -1.12 0.70
CA ALA A 185 -14.49 -0.21 0.50
C ALA A 185 -14.23 0.82 -0.60
N GLU A 186 -13.03 1.42 -0.64
CA GLU A 186 -12.65 2.42 -1.65
C GLU A 186 -12.58 1.78 -3.05
N PHE A 187 -11.94 0.63 -3.21
CA PHE A 187 -11.89 -0.05 -4.51
C PHE A 187 -13.24 -0.62 -4.94
N ALA A 188 -14.05 -1.15 -4.01
CA ALA A 188 -15.42 -1.53 -4.32
C ALA A 188 -16.23 -0.35 -4.85
N HIS A 189 -16.07 0.84 -4.24
CA HIS A 189 -16.70 2.07 -4.70
C HIS A 189 -16.19 2.50 -6.09
N ILE A 190 -14.87 2.52 -6.30
CA ILE A 190 -14.26 2.90 -7.58
C ILE A 190 -14.79 2.00 -8.71
N PHE A 191 -14.61 0.69 -8.57
CA PHE A 191 -14.96 -0.25 -9.62
C PHE A 191 -16.45 -0.27 -9.90
N SER A 192 -17.30 -0.32 -8.85
CA SER A 192 -18.76 -0.32 -9.05
C SER A 192 -19.28 0.96 -9.68
N ALA A 193 -18.73 2.12 -9.31
CA ALA A 193 -19.09 3.38 -9.92
C ALA A 193 -18.66 3.48 -11.39
N LEU A 194 -17.61 2.76 -11.77
CA LEU A 194 -17.14 2.68 -13.17
C LEU A 194 -17.82 1.55 -13.95
N GLY A 195 -18.79 0.84 -13.35
CA GLY A 195 -19.64 -0.13 -14.05
C GLY A 195 -19.26 -1.59 -13.87
N VAL A 196 -18.28 -1.89 -13.04
CA VAL A 196 -17.81 -3.24 -12.71
C VAL A 196 -18.74 -3.87 -11.66
N ARG A 197 -19.12 -5.14 -11.83
CA ARG A 197 -19.77 -5.92 -10.78
C ARG A 197 -18.78 -6.21 -9.66
N VAL A 198 -19.20 -6.05 -8.41
CA VAL A 198 -18.32 -6.21 -7.24
C VAL A 198 -18.90 -7.26 -6.28
N THR A 199 -18.11 -8.27 -5.96
CA THR A 199 -18.38 -9.22 -4.88
C THR A 199 -17.28 -9.07 -3.81
N LEU A 200 -17.66 -8.83 -2.55
CA LEU A 200 -16.74 -8.83 -1.43
C LEU A 200 -16.86 -10.10 -0.60
N VAL A 201 -15.73 -10.75 -0.34
CA VAL A 201 -15.64 -11.88 0.60
C VAL A 201 -15.07 -11.35 1.91
N ILE A 202 -15.88 -11.38 2.97
CA ILE A 202 -15.53 -10.80 4.26
C ILE A 202 -15.65 -11.82 5.40
N ARG A 203 -14.58 -11.97 6.16
CA ARG A 203 -14.50 -12.94 7.28
C ARG A 203 -15.50 -12.65 8.39
N GLY A 204 -15.72 -11.38 8.67
CA GLY A 204 -16.68 -10.94 9.70
C GLY A 204 -18.08 -10.71 9.15
N GLY A 205 -18.97 -10.20 10.03
CA GLY A 205 -20.34 -9.85 9.68
C GLY A 205 -20.50 -8.47 9.05
N CYS A 206 -19.48 -7.60 9.11
CA CYS A 206 -19.61 -6.22 8.70
C CYS A 206 -18.35 -5.68 8.01
N MET A 207 -18.55 -4.64 7.21
CA MET A 207 -17.51 -3.78 6.65
C MET A 207 -17.00 -2.79 7.72
N LEU A 208 -15.75 -2.33 7.56
CA LEU A 208 -15.15 -1.29 8.42
C LEU A 208 -15.12 -1.65 9.91
N ARG A 209 -14.86 -2.92 10.23
CA ARG A 209 -14.95 -3.51 11.58
C ARG A 209 -14.12 -2.81 12.69
N HIS A 210 -13.22 -1.90 12.32
CA HIS A 210 -12.42 -1.11 13.27
C HIS A 210 -13.06 0.25 13.61
N CYS A 211 -14.19 0.55 12.97
CA CYS A 211 -15.00 1.73 13.30
C CYS A 211 -15.99 1.40 14.43
N ASP A 212 -16.68 2.43 14.89
CA ASP A 212 -17.83 2.30 15.79
C ASP A 212 -18.91 1.38 15.20
N ASP A 213 -19.59 0.61 16.05
CA ASP A 213 -20.58 -0.39 15.64
C ASP A 213 -21.70 0.22 14.78
N THR A 214 -22.16 1.42 15.14
CA THR A 214 -23.20 2.16 14.37
C THR A 214 -22.72 2.47 12.94
N ILE A 215 -21.45 2.84 12.79
CA ILE A 215 -20.83 3.09 11.49
C ILE A 215 -20.70 1.77 10.71
N CYS A 216 -20.22 0.70 11.35
CA CYS A 216 -20.11 -0.63 10.75
C CYS A 216 -21.44 -1.11 10.20
N GLU A 217 -22.49 -1.10 11.01
CA GLU A 217 -23.84 -1.55 10.64
C GLU A 217 -24.44 -0.70 9.51
N ARG A 218 -24.36 0.62 9.64
CA ARG A 218 -24.91 1.55 8.65
C ARG A 218 -24.19 1.43 7.32
N PHE A 219 -22.86 1.38 7.34
CA PHE A 219 -22.05 1.23 6.12
C PHE A 219 -22.34 -0.12 5.45
N THR A 220 -22.35 -1.22 6.21
CA THR A 220 -22.62 -2.56 5.67
C THR A 220 -24.00 -2.65 5.03
N ARG A 221 -25.03 -2.06 5.64
CA ARG A 221 -26.38 -2.00 5.06
C ARG A 221 -26.42 -1.22 3.75
N ILE A 222 -25.69 -0.11 3.63
CA ILE A 222 -25.59 0.67 2.39
C ILE A 222 -24.77 -0.10 1.34
N ALA A 223 -23.69 -0.73 1.75
CA ALA A 223 -22.82 -1.53 0.90
C ALA A 223 -23.55 -2.74 0.30
N SER A 224 -24.34 -3.48 1.10
CA SER A 224 -25.11 -4.64 0.64
C SER A 224 -26.23 -4.31 -0.37
N ALA A 225 -26.64 -3.05 -0.43
CA ALA A 225 -27.57 -2.57 -1.46
C ALA A 225 -26.87 -2.27 -2.82
N LYS A 226 -25.53 -2.16 -2.83
CA LYS A 226 -24.73 -1.80 -4.00
C LYS A 226 -23.86 -2.95 -4.50
N TRP A 227 -23.35 -3.78 -3.59
CA TRP A 227 -22.37 -4.82 -3.84
C TRP A 227 -22.86 -6.15 -3.29
N GLU A 228 -22.40 -7.24 -3.87
CA GLU A 228 -22.62 -8.57 -3.32
C GLU A 228 -21.65 -8.80 -2.15
N LEU A 229 -22.19 -8.98 -0.93
CA LEU A 229 -21.40 -9.26 0.27
C LEU A 229 -21.53 -10.74 0.67
N ARG A 230 -20.42 -11.45 0.68
CA ARG A 230 -20.28 -12.81 1.24
C ARG A 230 -19.72 -12.68 2.66
N THR A 231 -20.62 -12.44 3.63
CA THR A 231 -20.26 -12.24 5.04
C THR A 231 -20.02 -13.55 5.76
N HIS A 232 -19.20 -13.55 6.81
CA HIS A 232 -18.81 -14.73 7.58
C HIS A 232 -18.23 -15.83 6.69
N ARG A 233 -17.40 -15.47 5.72
CA ARG A 233 -16.80 -16.39 4.76
C ARG A 233 -15.29 -16.21 4.67
N ASN A 234 -14.61 -17.34 4.57
CA ASN A 234 -13.19 -17.40 4.26
C ASN A 234 -12.99 -18.09 2.92
N VAL A 235 -12.00 -17.64 2.15
CA VAL A 235 -11.55 -18.37 0.97
C VAL A 235 -10.69 -19.54 1.45
N THR A 236 -11.08 -20.75 1.05
CA THR A 236 -10.38 -21.99 1.37
C THR A 236 -9.47 -22.45 0.25
N HIS A 237 -9.85 -22.16 -0.99
CA HIS A 237 -9.10 -22.49 -2.20
C HIS A 237 -9.34 -21.46 -3.29
N ALA A 238 -8.37 -21.27 -4.18
CA ALA A 238 -8.51 -20.44 -5.37
C ALA A 238 -7.95 -21.21 -6.57
N THR A 239 -8.65 -21.12 -7.70
CA THR A 239 -8.30 -21.82 -8.94
C THR A 239 -8.32 -20.83 -10.10
N ASP A 240 -7.27 -20.88 -10.93
CA ASP A 240 -7.23 -20.18 -12.22
C ASP A 240 -8.26 -20.80 -13.18
N ARG A 241 -9.00 -19.95 -13.90
CA ARG A 241 -10.03 -20.35 -14.86
C ARG A 241 -9.75 -19.87 -16.29
N GLY A 242 -8.51 -19.52 -16.59
CA GLY A 242 -8.15 -18.89 -17.85
C GLY A 242 -8.36 -17.38 -17.75
N PRO A 243 -9.41 -16.78 -18.34
CA PRO A 243 -9.75 -15.42 -17.97
C PRO A 243 -10.49 -15.40 -16.63
N GLY A 244 -9.75 -15.16 -15.50
CA GLY A 244 -10.31 -14.96 -14.18
C GLY A 244 -10.02 -16.06 -13.17
N VAL A 245 -10.73 -16.01 -12.03
CA VAL A 245 -10.50 -16.81 -10.84
C VAL A 245 -11.80 -17.38 -10.29
N ALA A 246 -11.74 -18.62 -9.73
CA ALA A 246 -12.77 -19.19 -8.89
C ALA A 246 -12.28 -19.26 -7.45
N LEU A 247 -13.02 -18.66 -6.52
CA LEU A 247 -12.74 -18.69 -5.08
C LEU A 247 -13.74 -19.64 -4.42
N GLU A 248 -13.25 -20.73 -3.84
CA GLU A 248 -14.04 -21.63 -3.02
C GLU A 248 -14.11 -21.07 -1.59
N LEU A 249 -15.32 -21.05 -1.03
CA LEU A 249 -15.57 -20.55 0.31
C LEU A 249 -15.77 -21.69 1.31
N ASP A 250 -15.62 -21.40 2.59
CA ASP A 250 -15.75 -22.36 3.69
C ASP A 250 -17.16 -22.96 3.88
N ASP A 251 -18.17 -22.44 3.18
CA ASP A 251 -19.52 -23.03 3.13
C ASP A 251 -19.77 -23.89 1.87
N GLY A 252 -18.72 -24.12 1.06
CA GLY A 252 -18.80 -24.88 -0.19
C GLY A 252 -19.32 -24.06 -1.38
N SER A 253 -19.67 -22.79 -1.21
CA SER A 253 -20.04 -21.92 -2.32
C SER A 253 -18.81 -21.41 -3.07
N THR A 254 -19.01 -20.97 -4.32
CA THR A 254 -17.94 -20.47 -5.18
C THR A 254 -18.25 -19.05 -5.66
N VAL A 255 -17.25 -18.18 -5.67
CA VAL A 255 -17.28 -16.86 -6.31
C VAL A 255 -16.39 -16.92 -7.55
N ASN A 256 -16.98 -16.68 -8.73
CA ASN A 256 -16.23 -16.55 -9.98
C ASN A 256 -16.11 -15.06 -10.33
N ALA A 257 -14.91 -14.62 -10.71
CA ALA A 257 -14.64 -13.24 -11.10
C ALA A 257 -13.54 -13.19 -12.16
N ASP A 258 -13.48 -12.11 -12.91
CA ASP A 258 -12.44 -11.88 -13.92
C ASP A 258 -11.14 -11.38 -13.28
N LEU A 259 -11.25 -10.74 -12.09
CA LEU A 259 -10.11 -10.19 -11.37
C LEU A 259 -10.27 -10.39 -9.86
N LEU A 260 -9.17 -10.73 -9.21
CA LEU A 260 -9.09 -10.86 -7.76
C LEU A 260 -8.28 -9.70 -7.16
N LEU A 261 -8.88 -8.98 -6.21
CA LEU A 261 -8.22 -8.00 -5.36
C LEU A 261 -8.13 -8.49 -3.92
N VAL A 262 -6.93 -8.54 -3.37
CA VAL A 262 -6.68 -8.86 -1.97
C VAL A 262 -6.46 -7.58 -1.18
N ALA A 263 -7.33 -7.32 -0.19
CA ALA A 263 -7.34 -6.10 0.63
C ALA A 263 -7.64 -6.41 2.10
N ILE A 264 -6.95 -7.41 2.69
CA ILE A 264 -7.19 -7.91 4.05
C ILE A 264 -6.39 -7.21 5.14
N GLY A 265 -5.45 -6.34 4.77
CA GLY A 265 -4.58 -5.59 5.66
C GLY A 265 -3.16 -5.46 5.12
N ARG A 266 -2.29 -4.92 5.96
CA ARG A 266 -0.87 -4.71 5.64
C ARG A 266 0.00 -5.26 6.76
N LEU A 267 1.18 -5.76 6.39
CA LEU A 267 2.25 -6.20 7.30
C LEU A 267 3.35 -5.14 7.29
N SER A 268 3.83 -4.74 8.45
CA SER A 268 5.04 -3.92 8.56
C SER A 268 6.22 -4.64 7.92
N ASN A 269 7.14 -3.87 7.34
CA ASN A 269 8.39 -4.39 6.79
C ASN A 269 9.51 -4.48 7.83
N ALA A 270 9.22 -4.32 9.12
CA ALA A 270 10.19 -4.47 10.21
C ALA A 270 10.88 -5.85 10.21
N ASP A 271 10.15 -6.89 9.82
CA ASP A 271 10.66 -8.27 9.70
C ASP A 271 11.71 -8.47 8.58
N LEU A 272 11.86 -7.49 7.69
CA LEU A 272 12.82 -7.53 6.58
C LEU A 272 14.12 -6.77 6.89
N LEU A 273 14.24 -6.16 8.07
CA LEU A 273 15.31 -5.22 8.38
C LEU A 273 16.43 -5.80 9.24
N ASP A 274 16.33 -7.05 9.74
CA ASP A 274 17.25 -7.62 10.73
C ASP A 274 17.45 -6.67 11.94
N ALA A 275 16.33 -6.07 12.41
CA ALA A 275 16.31 -4.98 13.39
C ALA A 275 16.98 -5.35 14.73
N GLU A 276 16.93 -6.61 15.13
CA GLU A 276 17.59 -7.16 16.30
C GLU A 276 19.12 -7.03 16.27
N GLN A 277 19.74 -6.99 15.09
CA GLN A 277 21.18 -6.77 14.92
C GLN A 277 21.61 -5.39 15.42
N ALA A 278 20.70 -4.44 15.39
CA ALA A 278 20.90 -3.07 15.87
C ALA A 278 20.34 -2.84 17.29
N GLY A 279 19.82 -3.88 17.95
CA GLY A 279 19.21 -3.78 19.29
C GLY A 279 17.86 -3.04 19.28
N ILE A 280 17.12 -3.16 18.18
CA ILE A 280 15.81 -2.52 17.99
C ILE A 280 14.72 -3.53 18.35
N ASP A 281 13.83 -3.14 19.26
CA ASP A 281 12.69 -3.96 19.67
C ASP A 281 11.59 -3.93 18.61
N VAL A 282 11.07 -5.13 18.31
CA VAL A 282 9.94 -5.34 17.42
C VAL A 282 8.86 -6.13 18.15
N GLU A 283 7.66 -5.57 18.27
CA GLU A 283 6.52 -6.24 18.91
C GLU A 283 5.34 -6.28 17.91
N ASP A 284 4.66 -7.41 17.88
CA ASP A 284 3.55 -7.66 16.93
C ASP A 284 3.90 -7.32 15.46
N GLY A 285 5.18 -7.54 15.09
CA GLY A 285 5.70 -7.27 13.75
C GLY A 285 5.95 -5.80 13.44
N ARG A 286 5.96 -4.90 14.44
CA ARG A 286 6.20 -3.47 14.29
C ARG A 286 7.37 -3.01 15.14
N VAL A 287 8.09 -2.01 14.66
CA VAL A 287 9.14 -1.37 15.46
C VAL A 287 8.51 -0.62 16.64
N VAL A 288 8.99 -0.92 17.85
CA VAL A 288 8.52 -0.24 19.06
C VAL A 288 9.14 1.15 19.16
N VAL A 289 8.29 2.17 19.38
CA VAL A 289 8.73 3.57 19.51
C VAL A 289 8.02 4.27 20.68
N ASP A 290 8.69 5.29 21.22
CA ASP A 290 8.09 6.22 22.19
C ASP A 290 7.28 7.35 21.48
N GLU A 291 6.74 8.29 22.27
CA GLU A 291 6.00 9.45 21.77
C GLU A 291 6.82 10.40 20.87
N TYR A 292 8.14 10.27 20.87
CA TYR A 292 9.09 11.02 20.03
C TYR A 292 9.60 10.20 18.84
N GLN A 293 8.99 9.05 18.57
CA GLN A 293 9.39 8.12 17.50
C GLN A 293 10.79 7.50 17.71
N ARG A 294 11.30 7.49 18.94
CA ARG A 294 12.57 6.86 19.28
C ARG A 294 12.36 5.38 19.51
N THR A 295 13.24 4.56 18.94
CA THR A 295 13.27 3.11 19.21
C THR A 295 14.05 2.82 20.50
N SER A 296 14.13 1.55 20.89
CA SER A 296 15.01 1.09 21.98
C SER A 296 16.51 1.36 21.71
N ALA A 297 16.91 1.45 20.44
CA ALA A 297 18.29 1.73 20.04
C ALA A 297 18.54 3.26 19.97
N ARG A 298 19.59 3.72 20.66
CA ARG A 298 19.90 5.15 20.76
C ARG A 298 20.26 5.76 19.41
N GLY A 299 19.54 6.81 18.98
CA GLY A 299 19.78 7.47 17.69
C GLY A 299 19.09 6.80 16.52
N VAL A 300 18.28 5.76 16.80
CA VAL A 300 17.41 5.15 15.79
C VAL A 300 15.97 5.56 16.04
N PHE A 301 15.31 6.00 14.98
CA PHE A 301 13.91 6.43 14.97
C PHE A 301 13.12 5.61 13.96
N ALA A 302 11.83 5.44 14.19
CA ALA A 302 10.95 4.80 13.21
C ALA A 302 9.64 5.58 13.05
N LEU A 303 9.15 5.67 11.82
CA LEU A 303 7.93 6.40 11.50
C LEU A 303 7.23 5.84 10.25
N GLY A 304 5.94 6.13 10.13
CA GLY A 304 5.08 5.59 9.08
C GLY A 304 4.51 4.22 9.45
N ASP A 305 4.37 3.34 8.48
CA ASP A 305 3.70 2.04 8.61
C ASP A 305 4.66 0.89 9.02
N VAL A 306 5.81 1.19 9.58
CA VAL A 306 6.82 0.20 9.96
C VAL A 306 6.68 -0.33 11.38
#